data_5c686b6c95617903ef1ff90b7c6ab6bd
#
_entry.id   5c686b6c95617903ef1ff90b7c6ab6bd
#
_cell.length_a   1.000
_cell.length_b   1.000
_cell.length_c   1.000
_cell.angle_alpha   90.00
_cell.angle_beta   90.00
_cell.angle_gamma   90.00
#
_symmetry.space_group_name_H-M   'P 1'
#
loop_
_entity.id
_entity.type
_entity.pdbx_description
1 polymer ?
#
loop_
_entity_poly.entity_id
_entity_poly.type
_entity_poly.pdbx_seq_one_letter_code
_entity_poly.pdbx_strand_id
1 'polypeptide(L)'
;MMKYLQRLGKSLMLPVACLPVAAILQGIGYWIDPTGWGANNVIAAFLLKGGGCLIDQMPILFAIGVAVGMSDDNDGTAGLAGLVSWIMTTTLLSTSVVSMLTKTAVEEVDPAFAKTQTQFIGILCGLIAAACYNKFKNTKLPDAFSFFSGKRCVAIVTAGASLVSSFVLFFVWPIVYNALVALGEFIMNLGPVGAGIYGFFNRLLIPFGLHHALNSVFWFDVAGINDIAKFWGNAEGGILGQTGMYMSGFFPVMMFGLPAAALAMYHTAKDTKKKVAAGLLLSAAIASFFNGVTEPLEFSFMFLAPALYGIHAVLTGISMAVVAMLPVRAGFNFSAGLIDWILSFKAPFAENPLMLIPIGLVVGVIYYLIFRFVIVKFNMKTPGREDDDMDETKVTLSNDNFTEIAKIVLEGVGGKENVASVDNCITRLRLEIKDYTQVDEKKIKSAGVAGVIRPSKTAVQVIIGTKVQFVADEFKKLCK
;
A
#
# COMPACT_ATOMS: atom_id res chain seq x y z
N MET A 1 -0.45 15.12 -11.94
CA MET A 1 -0.44 13.65 -12.04
C MET A 1 0.35 13.00 -10.90
N MET A 2 1.64 13.31 -10.67
CA MET A 2 2.47 12.69 -9.61
C MET A 2 1.87 12.82 -8.19
N LYS A 3 1.40 14.01 -7.78
CA LYS A 3 0.74 14.23 -6.47
C LYS A 3 -0.49 13.34 -6.27
N TYR A 4 -1.29 13.13 -7.33
CA TYR A 4 -2.48 12.26 -7.29
C TYR A 4 -2.10 10.80 -7.05
N LEU A 5 -1.10 10.30 -7.78
CA LEU A 5 -0.60 8.93 -7.63
C LEU A 5 0.03 8.68 -6.26
N GLN A 6 0.80 9.66 -5.74
CA GLN A 6 1.35 9.60 -4.37
C GLN A 6 0.24 9.54 -3.32
N ARG A 7 -0.84 10.31 -3.49
CA ARG A 7 -2.00 10.29 -2.59
C ARG A 7 -2.73 8.95 -2.67
N LEU A 8 -2.90 8.40 -3.88
CA LEU A 8 -3.48 7.06 -4.07
C LEU A 8 -2.62 6.00 -3.37
N GLY A 9 -1.30 5.96 -3.60
CA GLY A 9 -0.40 5.04 -2.92
C GLY A 9 -0.51 5.12 -1.39
N LYS A 10 -0.55 6.35 -0.83
CA LYS A 10 -0.74 6.56 0.62
C LYS A 10 -2.11 6.05 1.11
N SER A 11 -3.17 6.22 0.32
CA SER A 11 -4.52 5.77 0.69
C SER A 11 -4.67 4.24 0.71
N LEU A 12 -3.85 3.53 -0.08
CA LEU A 12 -3.80 2.08 -0.10
C LEU A 12 -3.11 1.47 1.13
N MET A 13 -2.26 2.23 1.84
CA MET A 13 -1.58 1.72 3.04
C MET A 13 -2.53 1.48 4.22
N LEU A 14 -3.62 2.23 4.32
CA LEU A 14 -4.55 2.12 5.44
C LEU A 14 -5.27 0.74 5.50
N PRO A 15 -5.90 0.27 4.41
CA PRO A 15 -6.50 -1.07 4.39
C PRO A 15 -5.47 -2.20 4.54
N VAL A 16 -4.25 -2.02 4.05
CA VAL A 16 -3.19 -3.03 4.15
C VAL A 16 -2.68 -3.21 5.59
N ALA A 17 -2.82 -2.19 6.45
CA ALA A 17 -2.28 -2.23 7.82
C ALA A 17 -2.90 -3.31 8.72
N CYS A 18 -4.08 -3.85 8.42
CA CYS A 18 -4.69 -4.95 9.19
C CYS A 18 -4.22 -6.34 8.75
N LEU A 19 -3.63 -6.49 7.55
CA LEU A 19 -3.28 -7.79 6.98
C LEU A 19 -2.18 -8.56 7.74
N PRO A 20 -1.16 -7.94 8.35
CA PRO A 20 -0.20 -8.67 9.18
C PRO A 20 -0.86 -9.47 10.31
N VAL A 21 -1.88 -8.89 10.95
CA VAL A 21 -2.65 -9.58 12.00
C VAL A 21 -3.41 -10.76 11.41
N ALA A 22 -4.04 -10.57 10.26
CA ALA A 22 -4.76 -11.63 9.55
C ALA A 22 -3.83 -12.82 9.22
N ALA A 23 -2.63 -12.54 8.69
CA ALA A 23 -1.65 -13.55 8.36
C ALA A 23 -1.14 -14.33 9.57
N ILE A 24 -0.86 -13.62 10.68
CA ILE A 24 -0.43 -14.27 11.94
C ILE A 24 -1.53 -15.22 12.45
N LEU A 25 -2.79 -14.77 12.47
CA LEU A 25 -3.91 -15.61 12.90
C LEU A 25 -4.05 -16.87 12.03
N GLN A 26 -4.00 -16.70 10.70
CA GLN A 26 -4.07 -17.85 9.78
C GLN A 26 -2.86 -18.77 9.94
N GLY A 27 -1.65 -18.24 10.03
CA GLY A 27 -0.44 -19.02 10.18
C GLY A 27 -0.43 -19.85 11.47
N ILE A 28 -0.83 -19.25 12.61
CA ILE A 28 -0.93 -19.97 13.89
C ILE A 28 -2.02 -21.03 13.82
N GLY A 29 -3.18 -20.70 13.27
CA GLY A 29 -4.27 -21.67 13.08
C GLY A 29 -3.85 -22.86 12.22
N TYR A 30 -3.13 -22.61 11.13
CA TYR A 30 -2.54 -23.65 10.29
C TYR A 30 -1.52 -24.51 11.06
N TRP A 31 -0.68 -23.92 11.89
CA TRP A 31 0.28 -24.69 12.70
C TRP A 31 -0.37 -25.61 13.72
N ILE A 32 -1.53 -25.22 14.26
CA ILE A 32 -2.31 -26.02 15.21
C ILE A 32 -2.97 -27.20 14.47
N ASP A 33 -3.53 -26.98 13.29
CA ASP A 33 -4.25 -28.00 12.51
C ASP A 33 -3.86 -27.94 11.01
N PRO A 34 -2.64 -28.40 10.66
CA PRO A 34 -2.12 -28.28 9.31
C PRO A 34 -2.81 -29.18 8.27
N THR A 35 -3.45 -30.25 8.70
CA THR A 35 -4.13 -31.22 7.81
C THR A 35 -5.64 -31.00 7.73
N GLY A 36 -6.24 -30.43 8.76
CA GLY A 36 -7.69 -30.28 8.85
C GLY A 36 -8.19 -28.87 8.54
N TRP A 37 -7.31 -27.87 8.41
CA TRP A 37 -7.69 -26.46 8.23
C TRP A 37 -8.76 -26.01 9.23
N GLY A 38 -8.62 -26.42 10.47
CA GLY A 38 -9.55 -26.15 11.56
C GLY A 38 -10.66 -27.21 11.71
N ALA A 39 -10.77 -28.19 10.82
CA ALA A 39 -11.79 -29.24 10.96
C ALA A 39 -11.57 -30.12 12.21
N ASN A 40 -10.29 -30.29 12.61
CA ASN A 40 -9.92 -31.15 13.75
C ASN A 40 -9.72 -30.38 15.06
N ASN A 41 -9.69 -29.04 15.02
CA ASN A 41 -9.40 -28.21 16.20
C ASN A 41 -10.18 -26.88 16.15
N VAL A 42 -11.04 -26.67 17.16
CA VAL A 42 -11.90 -25.47 17.24
C VAL A 42 -11.10 -24.16 17.35
N ILE A 43 -9.96 -24.16 18.06
CA ILE A 43 -9.09 -22.97 18.18
C ILE A 43 -8.46 -22.66 16.84
N ALA A 44 -7.96 -23.68 16.14
CA ALA A 44 -7.45 -23.53 14.78
C ALA A 44 -8.51 -22.96 13.83
N ALA A 45 -9.73 -23.54 13.87
CA ALA A 45 -10.85 -23.04 13.07
C ALA A 45 -11.14 -21.56 13.33
N PHE A 46 -11.19 -21.16 14.60
CA PHE A 46 -11.46 -19.78 14.99
C PHE A 46 -10.38 -18.83 14.47
N LEU A 47 -9.10 -19.18 14.61
CA LEU A 47 -7.97 -18.36 14.15
C LEU A 47 -7.91 -18.29 12.62
N LEU A 48 -8.09 -19.41 11.92
CA LEU A 48 -8.11 -19.47 10.46
C LEU A 48 -9.26 -18.65 9.87
N LYS A 49 -10.47 -18.78 10.43
CA LYS A 49 -11.62 -18.00 9.95
C LYS A 49 -11.52 -16.52 10.32
N GLY A 50 -11.00 -16.19 11.52
CA GLY A 50 -10.78 -14.82 11.96
C GLY A 50 -9.73 -14.09 11.11
N GLY A 51 -8.63 -14.75 10.76
CA GLY A 51 -7.62 -14.20 9.86
C GLY A 51 -8.12 -14.16 8.40
N GLY A 52 -8.71 -15.26 7.93
CA GLY A 52 -9.19 -15.41 6.56
C GLY A 52 -10.21 -14.36 6.16
N CYS A 53 -11.16 -14.04 7.04
CA CYS A 53 -12.20 -13.06 6.71
C CYS A 53 -11.64 -11.66 6.33
N LEU A 54 -10.49 -11.26 6.89
CA LEU A 54 -9.86 -9.99 6.53
C LEU A 54 -9.19 -10.07 5.15
N ILE A 55 -8.56 -11.19 4.83
CA ILE A 55 -7.91 -11.42 3.53
C ILE A 55 -8.96 -11.54 2.43
N ASP A 56 -10.01 -12.32 2.66
CA ASP A 56 -11.10 -12.54 1.70
C ASP A 56 -11.87 -11.24 1.39
N GLN A 57 -12.04 -10.37 2.41
CA GLN A 57 -12.74 -9.10 2.28
C GLN A 57 -11.80 -7.91 1.99
N MET A 58 -10.54 -8.17 1.65
CA MET A 58 -9.58 -7.11 1.30
C MET A 58 -10.10 -6.13 0.24
N PRO A 59 -10.80 -6.55 -0.83
CA PRO A 59 -11.32 -5.62 -1.84
C PRO A 59 -12.26 -4.56 -1.27
N ILE A 60 -13.13 -4.92 -0.32
CA ILE A 60 -14.03 -3.95 0.33
C ILE A 60 -13.27 -2.98 1.23
N LEU A 61 -12.20 -3.46 1.90
CA LEU A 61 -11.32 -2.59 2.69
C LEU A 61 -10.62 -1.56 1.80
N PHE A 62 -10.23 -1.94 0.57
CA PHE A 62 -9.69 -1.00 -0.42
C PHE A 62 -10.73 0.01 -0.88
N ALA A 63 -11.98 -0.40 -1.14
CA ALA A 63 -13.03 0.52 -1.54
C ALA A 63 -13.27 1.62 -0.50
N ILE A 64 -13.32 1.24 0.78
CA ILE A 64 -13.49 2.18 1.89
C ILE A 64 -12.22 3.02 2.10
N GLY A 65 -11.06 2.38 2.19
CA GLY A 65 -9.79 3.06 2.51
C GLY A 65 -9.36 4.05 1.43
N VAL A 66 -9.53 3.70 0.15
CA VAL A 66 -9.26 4.60 -0.98
C VAL A 66 -10.25 5.76 -1.00
N ALA A 67 -11.54 5.51 -0.76
CA ALA A 67 -12.54 6.57 -0.69
C ALA A 67 -12.19 7.61 0.39
N VAL A 68 -11.82 7.18 1.59
CA VAL A 68 -11.42 8.06 2.69
C VAL A 68 -10.09 8.76 2.36
N GLY A 69 -9.05 8.02 1.97
CA GLY A 69 -7.71 8.56 1.75
C GLY A 69 -7.61 9.50 0.55
N MET A 70 -8.48 9.33 -0.46
CA MET A 70 -8.59 10.21 -1.62
C MET A 70 -9.62 11.34 -1.42
N SER A 71 -10.35 11.38 -0.31
CA SER A 71 -11.23 12.50 0.05
C SER A 71 -10.43 13.66 0.62
N ASP A 72 -10.85 14.91 0.38
CA ASP A 72 -10.05 16.10 0.72
C ASP A 72 -9.82 16.27 2.24
N ASP A 73 -10.71 15.76 3.08
CA ASP A 73 -10.71 15.91 4.53
C ASP A 73 -10.68 14.59 5.29
N ASN A 74 -10.45 13.46 4.60
CA ASN A 74 -10.42 12.10 5.16
C ASN A 74 -11.67 11.76 6.01
N ASP A 75 -12.84 12.18 5.54
CA ASP A 75 -14.11 12.03 6.27
C ASP A 75 -14.69 10.61 6.11
N GLY A 76 -15.28 10.11 7.20
CA GLY A 76 -15.91 8.79 7.22
C GLY A 76 -17.08 8.62 6.25
N THR A 77 -17.76 9.72 5.88
CA THR A 77 -18.85 9.69 4.88
C THR A 77 -18.33 9.28 3.50
N ALA A 78 -17.07 9.62 3.16
CA ALA A 78 -16.45 9.12 1.94
C ALA A 78 -16.28 7.60 1.99
N GLY A 79 -15.95 7.04 3.16
CA GLY A 79 -15.86 5.58 3.36
C GLY A 79 -17.21 4.88 3.16
N LEU A 80 -18.30 5.46 3.69
CA LEU A 80 -19.66 4.97 3.43
C LEU A 80 -19.99 5.00 1.93
N ALA A 81 -19.64 6.07 1.23
CA ALA A 81 -19.81 6.16 -0.21
C ALA A 81 -19.01 5.08 -0.96
N GLY A 82 -17.77 4.79 -0.50
CA GLY A 82 -16.94 3.69 -1.03
C GLY A 82 -17.62 2.33 -0.87
N LEU A 83 -18.20 2.08 0.30
CA LEU A 83 -18.96 0.88 0.58
C LEU A 83 -20.20 0.75 -0.32
N VAL A 84 -20.96 1.86 -0.49
CA VAL A 84 -22.12 1.90 -1.38
C VAL A 84 -21.71 1.58 -2.82
N SER A 85 -20.63 2.20 -3.32
CA SER A 85 -20.12 1.93 -4.65
C SER A 85 -19.72 0.44 -4.82
N TRP A 86 -19.03 -0.12 -3.84
CA TRP A 86 -18.63 -1.52 -3.84
C TRP A 86 -19.83 -2.47 -3.90
N ILE A 87 -20.79 -2.31 -2.98
CA ILE A 87 -21.97 -3.18 -2.93
C ILE A 87 -22.75 -3.11 -4.24
N MET A 88 -23.00 -1.92 -4.77
CA MET A 88 -23.73 -1.76 -6.03
C MET A 88 -22.98 -2.41 -7.20
N THR A 89 -21.70 -2.13 -7.35
CA THR A 89 -20.92 -2.63 -8.49
C THR A 89 -20.82 -4.15 -8.47
N THR A 90 -20.49 -4.75 -7.33
CA THR A 90 -20.33 -6.21 -7.21
C THR A 90 -21.66 -6.94 -7.31
N THR A 91 -22.75 -6.35 -6.85
CA THR A 91 -24.09 -6.91 -7.01
C THR A 91 -24.56 -6.88 -8.45
N LEU A 92 -24.45 -5.71 -9.12
CA LEU A 92 -24.91 -5.54 -10.51
C LEU A 92 -24.09 -6.38 -11.50
N LEU A 93 -22.81 -6.62 -11.20
CA LEU A 93 -21.91 -7.44 -12.02
C LEU A 93 -21.79 -8.88 -11.49
N SER A 94 -22.62 -9.31 -10.56
CA SER A 94 -22.63 -10.71 -10.13
C SER A 94 -23.18 -11.62 -11.23
N THR A 95 -22.69 -12.85 -11.30
CA THR A 95 -23.10 -13.85 -12.30
C THR A 95 -24.62 -14.02 -12.35
N SER A 96 -25.30 -14.03 -11.20
CA SER A 96 -26.74 -14.17 -11.12
C SER A 96 -27.51 -12.99 -11.70
N VAL A 97 -27.05 -11.76 -11.42
CA VAL A 97 -27.71 -10.55 -11.98
C VAL A 97 -27.41 -10.40 -13.47
N VAL A 98 -26.19 -10.72 -13.90
CA VAL A 98 -25.83 -10.71 -15.33
C VAL A 98 -26.64 -11.76 -16.10
N SER A 99 -26.79 -12.98 -15.58
CA SER A 99 -27.67 -14.01 -16.15
C SER A 99 -29.12 -13.50 -16.33
N MET A 100 -29.65 -12.82 -15.32
CA MET A 100 -30.98 -12.22 -15.38
C MET A 100 -31.08 -11.13 -16.44
N LEU A 101 -30.08 -10.25 -16.54
CA LEU A 101 -30.05 -9.13 -17.49
C LEU A 101 -29.90 -9.59 -18.95
N THR A 102 -29.06 -10.63 -19.17
CA THR A 102 -28.80 -11.19 -20.51
C THR A 102 -29.80 -12.25 -20.93
N LYS A 103 -30.60 -12.76 -19.97
CA LYS A 103 -31.54 -13.90 -20.19
C LYS A 103 -30.79 -15.17 -20.61
N THR A 104 -29.58 -15.38 -20.16
CA THR A 104 -28.75 -16.58 -20.40
C THR A 104 -28.71 -17.45 -19.16
N ALA A 105 -28.43 -18.74 -19.30
CA ALA A 105 -28.22 -19.62 -18.15
C ALA A 105 -26.98 -19.16 -17.33
N VAL A 106 -26.99 -19.40 -16.02
CA VAL A 106 -25.88 -18.97 -15.12
C VAL A 106 -24.53 -19.56 -15.57
N GLU A 107 -24.57 -20.78 -16.09
CA GLU A 107 -23.41 -21.53 -16.60
C GLU A 107 -22.84 -20.97 -17.91
N GLU A 108 -23.65 -20.20 -18.65
CA GLU A 108 -23.25 -19.56 -19.92
C GLU A 108 -22.77 -18.13 -19.76
N VAL A 109 -22.88 -17.57 -18.53
CA VAL A 109 -22.37 -16.21 -18.24
C VAL A 109 -20.84 -16.23 -18.29
N ASP A 110 -20.25 -15.19 -18.90
CA ASP A 110 -18.79 -15.03 -18.98
C ASP A 110 -18.13 -15.17 -17.58
N PRO A 111 -17.13 -16.06 -17.43
CA PRO A 111 -16.43 -16.30 -16.15
C PRO A 111 -15.88 -15.03 -15.48
N ALA A 112 -15.63 -13.97 -16.24
CA ALA A 112 -15.20 -12.68 -15.70
C ALA A 112 -16.14 -12.15 -14.62
N PHE A 113 -17.45 -12.40 -14.74
CA PHE A 113 -18.44 -11.92 -13.78
C PHE A 113 -18.46 -12.69 -12.45
N ALA A 114 -17.88 -13.89 -12.42
CA ALA A 114 -17.62 -14.60 -11.17
C ALA A 114 -16.40 -14.02 -10.40
N LYS A 115 -15.59 -13.19 -11.05
CA LYS A 115 -14.34 -12.62 -10.54
C LYS A 115 -14.40 -11.09 -10.44
N THR A 116 -15.51 -10.53 -10.02
CA THR A 116 -15.69 -9.08 -9.83
C THR A 116 -15.27 -8.59 -8.43
N GLN A 117 -15.17 -9.48 -7.45
CA GLN A 117 -14.74 -9.14 -6.09
C GLN A 117 -13.21 -9.11 -5.98
N THR A 118 -12.57 -8.20 -6.73
CA THR A 118 -11.12 -8.04 -6.79
C THR A 118 -10.67 -6.72 -6.18
N GLN A 119 -9.40 -6.64 -5.76
CA GLN A 119 -8.80 -5.41 -5.27
C GLN A 119 -8.86 -4.29 -6.30
N PHE A 120 -8.75 -4.62 -7.60
CA PHE A 120 -8.90 -3.66 -8.69
C PHE A 120 -10.27 -2.97 -8.68
N ILE A 121 -11.35 -3.76 -8.62
CA ILE A 121 -12.72 -3.22 -8.53
C ILE A 121 -12.90 -2.43 -7.21
N GLY A 122 -12.34 -2.90 -6.09
CA GLY A 122 -12.35 -2.18 -4.82
C GLY A 122 -11.71 -0.79 -4.93
N ILE A 123 -10.51 -0.70 -5.50
CA ILE A 123 -9.83 0.58 -5.73
C ILE A 123 -10.65 1.49 -6.65
N LEU A 124 -11.21 0.97 -7.73
CA LEU A 124 -12.05 1.72 -8.66
C LEU A 124 -13.28 2.31 -7.96
N CYS A 125 -14.00 1.50 -7.18
CA CYS A 125 -15.14 1.95 -6.38
C CYS A 125 -14.75 3.05 -5.39
N GLY A 126 -13.60 2.90 -4.72
CA GLY A 126 -13.05 3.92 -3.83
C GLY A 126 -12.75 5.24 -4.53
N LEU A 127 -12.19 5.20 -5.73
CA LEU A 127 -11.92 6.39 -6.55
C LEU A 127 -13.19 7.09 -7.00
N ILE A 128 -14.22 6.33 -7.43
CA ILE A 128 -15.53 6.87 -7.80
C ILE A 128 -16.16 7.59 -6.61
N ALA A 129 -16.15 6.95 -5.44
CA ALA A 129 -16.71 7.51 -4.22
C ALA A 129 -15.97 8.78 -3.77
N ALA A 130 -14.63 8.78 -3.81
CA ALA A 130 -13.83 9.96 -3.48
C ALA A 130 -14.12 11.13 -4.43
N ALA A 131 -14.23 10.87 -5.73
CA ALA A 131 -14.58 11.89 -6.72
C ALA A 131 -15.97 12.48 -6.44
N CYS A 132 -16.96 11.64 -6.16
CA CYS A 132 -18.31 12.08 -5.78
C CYS A 132 -18.26 12.88 -4.48
N TYR A 133 -17.53 12.40 -3.46
CA TYR A 133 -17.41 13.09 -2.18
C TYR A 133 -16.81 14.49 -2.34
N ASN A 134 -15.66 14.60 -2.97
CA ASN A 134 -14.96 15.88 -3.12
C ASN A 134 -15.78 16.90 -3.90
N LYS A 135 -16.59 16.45 -4.87
CA LYS A 135 -17.42 17.33 -5.69
C LYS A 135 -18.74 17.73 -5.00
N PHE A 136 -19.38 16.81 -4.27
CA PHE A 136 -20.76 16.99 -3.82
C PHE A 136 -20.95 17.19 -2.30
N LYS A 137 -19.89 17.09 -1.49
CA LYS A 137 -19.96 17.23 -0.01
C LYS A 137 -20.53 18.56 0.49
N ASN A 138 -20.51 19.61 -0.34
CA ASN A 138 -21.01 20.94 -0.01
C ASN A 138 -22.28 21.33 -0.80
N THR A 139 -22.91 20.37 -1.51
CA THR A 139 -24.08 20.63 -2.34
C THR A 139 -25.28 21.02 -1.49
N LYS A 140 -25.88 22.17 -1.80
CA LYS A 140 -27.15 22.63 -1.21
C LYS A 140 -28.28 22.23 -2.14
N LEU A 141 -29.22 21.46 -1.64
CA LEU A 141 -30.44 21.09 -2.36
C LEU A 141 -31.59 22.06 -1.98
N PRO A 142 -32.63 22.16 -2.83
CA PRO A 142 -33.85 22.93 -2.50
C PRO A 142 -34.46 22.50 -1.16
N ASP A 143 -35.22 23.39 -0.51
CA ASP A 143 -35.73 23.20 0.84
C ASP A 143 -36.48 21.87 1.04
N ALA A 144 -37.27 21.46 0.05
CA ALA A 144 -37.99 20.18 0.07
C ALA A 144 -37.05 18.95 0.21
N PHE A 145 -35.79 19.08 -0.19
CA PHE A 145 -34.76 18.03 -0.15
C PHE A 145 -33.59 18.40 0.77
N SER A 146 -33.73 19.44 1.60
CA SER A 146 -32.66 19.98 2.44
C SER A 146 -32.04 18.92 3.37
N PHE A 147 -32.82 17.92 3.81
CA PHE A 147 -32.34 16.79 4.60
C PHE A 147 -31.19 16.02 3.92
N PHE A 148 -31.22 15.95 2.59
CA PHE A 148 -30.19 15.24 1.80
C PHE A 148 -29.04 16.15 1.37
N SER A 149 -28.98 17.41 1.80
CA SER A 149 -27.91 18.35 1.46
C SER A 149 -26.58 17.99 2.11
N GLY A 150 -25.51 18.53 1.54
CA GLY A 150 -24.15 18.38 2.05
C GLY A 150 -23.63 16.94 1.93
N LYS A 151 -22.96 16.45 2.95
CA LYS A 151 -22.35 15.11 2.98
C LYS A 151 -23.36 13.96 2.77
N ARG A 152 -24.64 14.16 3.14
CA ARG A 152 -25.69 13.15 2.93
C ARG A 152 -26.01 12.93 1.45
N CYS A 153 -25.84 13.96 0.61
CA CYS A 153 -26.01 13.85 -0.84
C CYS A 153 -24.98 12.90 -1.47
N VAL A 154 -23.80 12.78 -0.89
CA VAL A 154 -22.67 12.04 -1.47
C VAL A 154 -23.02 10.58 -1.73
N ALA A 155 -23.59 9.88 -0.75
CA ALA A 155 -23.94 8.46 -0.93
C ALA A 155 -24.96 8.26 -2.08
N ILE A 156 -25.93 9.17 -2.20
CA ILE A 156 -26.96 9.13 -3.27
C ILE A 156 -26.32 9.35 -4.63
N VAL A 157 -25.48 10.36 -4.77
CA VAL A 157 -24.78 10.65 -6.04
C VAL A 157 -23.81 9.52 -6.37
N THR A 158 -23.12 8.96 -5.38
CA THR A 158 -22.22 7.82 -5.57
C THR A 158 -23.01 6.59 -6.06
N ALA A 159 -24.20 6.33 -5.53
CA ALA A 159 -25.06 5.26 -6.04
C ALA A 159 -25.39 5.46 -7.51
N GLY A 160 -25.80 6.67 -7.92
CA GLY A 160 -26.03 6.99 -9.33
C GLY A 160 -24.78 6.82 -10.21
N ALA A 161 -23.64 7.30 -9.75
CA ALA A 161 -22.35 7.14 -10.43
C ALA A 161 -21.94 5.66 -10.55
N SER A 162 -22.20 4.87 -9.49
CA SER A 162 -21.91 3.43 -9.48
C SER A 162 -22.81 2.64 -10.44
N LEU A 163 -24.07 3.05 -10.60
CA LEU A 163 -24.96 2.46 -11.59
C LEU A 163 -24.40 2.69 -13.01
N VAL A 164 -23.98 3.91 -13.33
CA VAL A 164 -23.39 4.24 -14.63
C VAL A 164 -22.07 3.50 -14.85
N SER A 165 -21.18 3.49 -13.85
CA SER A 165 -19.89 2.79 -13.95
C SER A 165 -20.06 1.28 -14.05
N SER A 166 -21.03 0.67 -13.37
CA SER A 166 -21.34 -0.75 -13.49
C SER A 166 -21.87 -1.10 -14.88
N PHE A 167 -22.67 -0.21 -15.49
CA PHE A 167 -23.09 -0.38 -16.86
C PHE A 167 -21.91 -0.36 -17.85
N VAL A 168 -20.94 0.53 -17.65
CA VAL A 168 -19.71 0.56 -18.46
C VAL A 168 -18.89 -0.70 -18.21
N LEU A 169 -18.72 -1.10 -16.96
CA LEU A 169 -17.96 -2.29 -16.58
C LEU A 169 -18.58 -3.59 -17.08
N PHE A 170 -19.89 -3.63 -17.28
CA PHE A 170 -20.57 -4.78 -17.88
C PHE A 170 -19.97 -5.16 -19.25
N PHE A 171 -19.55 -4.18 -20.05
CA PHE A 171 -18.89 -4.42 -21.35
C PHE A 171 -17.36 -4.46 -21.25
N VAL A 172 -16.78 -3.69 -20.37
CA VAL A 172 -15.33 -3.50 -20.30
C VAL A 172 -14.67 -4.57 -19.43
N TRP A 173 -15.33 -5.02 -18.36
CA TRP A 173 -14.73 -5.95 -17.40
C TRP A 173 -14.33 -7.30 -18.02
N PRO A 174 -15.15 -7.96 -18.86
CA PRO A 174 -14.73 -9.20 -19.52
C PRO A 174 -13.47 -9.03 -20.38
N ILE A 175 -13.32 -7.89 -21.06
CA ILE A 175 -12.14 -7.58 -21.88
C ILE A 175 -10.90 -7.45 -20.99
N VAL A 176 -11.03 -6.68 -19.90
CA VAL A 176 -9.91 -6.48 -18.92
C VAL A 176 -9.55 -7.80 -18.26
N TYR A 177 -10.55 -8.57 -17.82
CA TYR A 177 -10.35 -9.86 -17.19
C TYR A 177 -9.61 -10.84 -18.11
N ASN A 178 -10.08 -11.01 -19.33
CA ASN A 178 -9.48 -11.92 -20.31
C ASN A 178 -8.05 -11.49 -20.67
N ALA A 179 -7.77 -10.19 -20.75
CA ALA A 179 -6.42 -9.68 -20.94
C ALA A 179 -5.50 -10.01 -19.75
N LEU A 180 -6.01 -9.89 -18.52
CA LEU A 180 -5.26 -10.25 -17.30
C LEU A 180 -4.99 -11.77 -17.22
N VAL A 181 -5.98 -12.59 -17.60
CA VAL A 181 -5.81 -14.06 -17.67
C VAL A 181 -4.75 -14.42 -18.71
N ALA A 182 -4.87 -13.89 -19.93
CA ALA A 182 -3.90 -14.14 -21.00
C ALA A 182 -2.49 -13.70 -20.63
N LEU A 183 -2.34 -12.55 -19.94
CA LEU A 183 -1.04 -12.09 -19.41
C LEU A 183 -0.52 -13.05 -18.34
N GLY A 184 -1.37 -13.52 -17.44
CA GLY A 184 -1.01 -14.49 -16.41
C GLY A 184 -0.52 -15.80 -17.00
N GLU A 185 -1.26 -16.37 -17.96
CA GLU A 185 -0.89 -17.59 -18.68
C GLU A 185 0.41 -17.42 -19.48
N PHE A 186 0.57 -16.31 -20.18
CA PHE A 186 1.81 -16.00 -20.88
C PHE A 186 3.01 -15.99 -19.94
N ILE A 187 2.92 -15.32 -18.79
CA ILE A 187 3.99 -15.25 -17.79
C ILE A 187 4.24 -16.61 -17.15
N MET A 188 3.19 -17.39 -16.86
CA MET A 188 3.34 -18.77 -16.34
C MET A 188 4.13 -19.67 -17.30
N ASN A 189 3.84 -19.59 -18.59
CA ASN A 189 4.53 -20.40 -19.61
C ASN A 189 6.03 -20.09 -19.74
N LEU A 190 6.48 -18.93 -19.21
CA LEU A 190 7.91 -18.58 -19.13
C LEU A 190 8.62 -19.20 -17.91
N GLY A 191 7.89 -19.90 -17.02
CA GLY A 191 8.44 -20.54 -15.84
C GLY A 191 9.23 -19.57 -14.93
N PRO A 192 10.48 -19.91 -14.53
CA PRO A 192 11.26 -19.04 -13.64
C PRO A 192 11.53 -17.64 -14.18
N VAL A 193 11.67 -17.49 -15.50
CA VAL A 193 11.81 -16.16 -16.13
C VAL A 193 10.52 -15.35 -15.94
N GLY A 194 9.37 -16.00 -16.06
CA GLY A 194 8.07 -15.40 -15.78
C GLY A 194 7.96 -14.90 -14.34
N ALA A 195 8.43 -15.68 -13.36
CA ALA A 195 8.49 -15.22 -11.96
C ALA A 195 9.36 -13.96 -11.82
N GLY A 196 10.48 -13.88 -12.55
CA GLY A 196 11.32 -12.69 -12.58
C GLY A 196 10.62 -11.48 -13.19
N ILE A 197 9.93 -11.66 -14.31
CA ILE A 197 9.14 -10.60 -14.97
C ILE A 197 8.04 -10.11 -14.03
N TYR A 198 7.32 -11.02 -13.39
CA TYR A 198 6.32 -10.67 -12.39
C TYR A 198 6.91 -9.84 -11.24
N GLY A 199 8.02 -10.30 -10.64
CA GLY A 199 8.68 -9.59 -9.54
C GLY A 199 9.15 -8.19 -9.93
N PHE A 200 9.70 -8.01 -11.12
CA PHE A 200 10.09 -6.72 -11.66
C PHE A 200 8.90 -5.76 -11.79
N PHE A 201 7.83 -6.18 -12.46
CA PHE A 201 6.66 -5.33 -12.65
C PHE A 201 5.90 -5.11 -11.35
N ASN A 202 5.88 -6.08 -10.43
CA ASN A 202 5.31 -5.92 -9.10
C ASN A 202 5.92 -4.69 -8.40
N ARG A 203 7.25 -4.59 -8.35
CA ARG A 203 7.94 -3.42 -7.76
C ARG A 203 7.69 -2.14 -8.56
N LEU A 204 7.80 -2.19 -9.88
CA LEU A 204 7.61 -1.02 -10.72
C LEU A 204 6.21 -0.39 -10.59
N LEU A 205 5.21 -1.19 -10.25
CA LEU A 205 3.81 -0.76 -10.11
C LEU A 205 3.43 -0.27 -8.70
N ILE A 206 4.28 -0.47 -7.68
CA ILE A 206 4.03 0.01 -6.30
C ILE A 206 3.76 1.51 -6.24
N PRO A 207 4.52 2.40 -6.93
CA PRO A 207 4.25 3.85 -6.88
C PRO A 207 2.86 4.25 -7.33
N PHE A 208 2.22 3.41 -8.14
CA PHE A 208 0.88 3.60 -8.70
C PHE A 208 -0.20 2.82 -7.93
N GLY A 209 0.17 1.98 -6.96
CA GLY A 209 -0.74 1.06 -6.27
C GLY A 209 -1.25 -0.10 -7.14
N LEU A 210 -0.80 -0.20 -8.39
CA LEU A 210 -1.27 -1.19 -9.36
C LEU A 210 -0.68 -2.59 -9.17
N HIS A 211 0.35 -2.74 -8.32
CA HIS A 211 0.91 -4.05 -7.97
C HIS A 211 -0.15 -4.98 -7.35
N HIS A 212 -1.16 -4.46 -6.64
CA HIS A 212 -2.26 -5.27 -6.12
C HIS A 212 -3.12 -5.89 -7.23
N ALA A 213 -3.32 -5.18 -8.35
CA ALA A 213 -3.99 -5.74 -9.51
C ALA A 213 -3.18 -6.88 -10.14
N LEU A 214 -1.85 -6.73 -10.20
CA LEU A 214 -0.96 -7.79 -10.67
C LEU A 214 -0.93 -8.98 -9.70
N ASN A 215 -0.88 -8.72 -8.38
CA ASN A 215 -0.93 -9.77 -7.35
C ASN A 215 -2.21 -10.59 -7.42
N SER A 216 -3.35 -9.97 -7.77
CA SER A 216 -4.62 -10.69 -7.89
C SER A 216 -4.59 -11.78 -8.97
N VAL A 217 -3.75 -11.62 -9.98
CA VAL A 217 -3.55 -12.62 -11.06
C VAL A 217 -2.73 -13.82 -10.57
N PHE A 218 -1.64 -13.58 -9.82
CA PHE A 218 -0.68 -14.64 -9.46
C PHE A 218 -0.93 -15.24 -8.08
N TRP A 219 -1.25 -14.42 -7.09
CA TRP A 219 -1.42 -14.88 -5.70
C TRP A 219 -2.82 -15.36 -5.41
N PHE A 220 -3.84 -14.74 -6.06
CA PHE A 220 -5.23 -15.05 -5.86
C PHE A 220 -5.83 -15.75 -7.09
N ASP A 221 -7.12 -16.09 -7.01
CA ASP A 221 -7.80 -16.92 -8.00
C ASP A 221 -8.44 -16.11 -9.15
N VAL A 222 -7.79 -15.04 -9.62
CA VAL A 222 -8.33 -14.27 -10.76
C VAL A 222 -8.08 -15.00 -12.09
N ALA A 223 -6.86 -15.53 -12.28
CA ALA A 223 -6.47 -16.25 -13.49
C ALA A 223 -6.28 -17.77 -13.26
N GLY A 224 -6.85 -18.33 -12.18
CA GLY A 224 -6.72 -19.74 -11.85
C GLY A 224 -5.35 -20.16 -11.31
N ILE A 225 -4.39 -19.22 -11.17
CA ILE A 225 -3.05 -19.50 -10.64
C ILE A 225 -3.13 -19.79 -9.15
N ASN A 226 -3.70 -18.88 -8.36
CA ASN A 226 -4.01 -19.02 -6.96
C ASN A 226 -2.85 -19.57 -6.11
N ASP A 227 -1.65 -19.00 -6.29
CA ASP A 227 -0.41 -19.56 -5.76
C ASP A 227 -0.41 -19.64 -4.22
N ILE A 228 -1.01 -18.65 -3.54
CA ILE A 228 -1.11 -18.65 -2.07
C ILE A 228 -1.96 -19.83 -1.59
N ALA A 229 -3.21 -19.93 -2.04
CA ALA A 229 -4.11 -20.94 -1.52
C ALA A 229 -3.63 -22.37 -1.86
N LYS A 230 -3.07 -22.58 -3.06
CA LYS A 230 -2.45 -23.86 -3.46
C LYS A 230 -1.24 -24.19 -2.59
N PHE A 231 -0.36 -23.20 -2.32
CA PHE A 231 0.84 -23.42 -1.51
C PHE A 231 0.52 -23.91 -0.10
N TRP A 232 -0.52 -23.35 0.50
CA TRP A 232 -0.98 -23.74 1.83
C TRP A 232 -1.88 -24.97 1.83
N GLY A 233 -2.21 -25.56 0.67
CA GLY A 233 -3.08 -26.72 0.55
C GLY A 233 -4.57 -26.39 0.72
N ASN A 234 -4.96 -25.12 0.61
CA ASN A 234 -6.35 -24.64 0.72
C ASN A 234 -7.08 -24.63 -0.63
N ALA A 235 -6.39 -24.94 -1.72
CA ALA A 235 -6.94 -25.12 -3.06
C ALA A 235 -6.27 -26.31 -3.75
N GLU A 236 -7.03 -26.98 -4.62
CA GLU A 236 -6.53 -28.10 -5.42
C GLU A 236 -5.58 -27.63 -6.54
N GLY A 237 -4.79 -28.57 -7.08
CA GLY A 237 -3.90 -28.32 -8.20
C GLY A 237 -2.52 -27.72 -7.84
N GLY A 238 -2.12 -27.83 -6.56
CA GLY A 238 -0.74 -27.54 -6.16
C GLY A 238 0.24 -28.59 -6.71
N ILE A 239 1.42 -28.14 -7.18
CA ILE A 239 2.47 -28.98 -7.74
C ILE A 239 3.77 -28.69 -6.99
N LEU A 240 4.36 -29.73 -6.36
CA LEU A 240 5.61 -29.62 -5.65
C LEU A 240 6.72 -29.09 -6.59
N GLY A 241 7.53 -28.17 -6.12
CA GLY A 241 8.59 -27.54 -6.93
C GLY A 241 8.11 -26.41 -7.87
N GLN A 242 6.79 -26.25 -8.07
CA GLN A 242 6.22 -25.16 -8.89
C GLN A 242 5.40 -24.19 -8.05
N THR A 243 4.46 -24.70 -7.27
CA THR A 243 3.61 -23.87 -6.38
C THR A 243 4.45 -23.13 -5.35
N GLY A 244 4.21 -21.85 -5.17
CA GLY A 244 5.03 -20.95 -4.35
C GLY A 244 6.09 -20.17 -5.14
N MET A 245 6.22 -20.43 -6.44
CA MET A 245 7.23 -19.79 -7.31
C MET A 245 7.07 -18.26 -7.38
N TYR A 246 5.82 -17.76 -7.31
CA TYR A 246 5.52 -16.32 -7.33
C TYR A 246 5.62 -15.65 -5.96
N MET A 247 6.03 -16.39 -4.92
CA MET A 247 6.20 -15.89 -3.55
C MET A 247 7.65 -15.98 -3.07
N SER A 248 8.29 -17.12 -3.31
CA SER A 248 9.55 -17.51 -2.65
C SER A 248 10.70 -16.51 -2.86
N GLY A 249 10.82 -15.94 -4.04
CA GLY A 249 11.90 -15.00 -4.37
C GLY A 249 11.77 -13.61 -3.75
N PHE A 250 10.64 -13.28 -3.14
CA PHE A 250 10.48 -12.04 -2.39
C PHE A 250 11.16 -12.09 -1.01
N PHE A 251 11.27 -13.27 -0.38
CA PHE A 251 11.89 -13.40 0.94
C PHE A 251 13.34 -12.89 0.99
N PRO A 252 14.24 -13.25 0.06
CA PRO A 252 15.59 -12.70 0.03
C PRO A 252 15.62 -11.18 -0.11
N VAL A 253 14.68 -10.61 -0.85
CA VAL A 253 14.61 -9.16 -1.09
C VAL A 253 14.09 -8.43 0.14
N MET A 254 12.95 -8.90 0.70
CA MET A 254 12.26 -8.19 1.79
C MET A 254 12.98 -8.36 3.13
N MET A 255 13.53 -9.56 3.40
CA MET A 255 14.22 -9.84 4.66
C MET A 255 15.69 -9.39 4.65
N PHE A 256 16.36 -9.39 3.52
CA PHE A 256 17.81 -9.10 3.47
C PHE A 256 18.14 -7.94 2.54
N GLY A 257 17.64 -7.93 1.31
CA GLY A 257 17.97 -6.93 0.30
C GLY A 257 17.57 -5.52 0.72
N LEU A 258 16.32 -5.30 1.08
CA LEU A 258 15.83 -3.98 1.49
C LEU A 258 16.43 -3.49 2.81
N PRO A 259 16.58 -4.30 3.88
CA PRO A 259 17.35 -3.91 5.05
C PRO A 259 18.81 -3.52 4.74
N ALA A 260 19.46 -4.24 3.81
CA ALA A 260 20.80 -3.90 3.35
C ALA A 260 20.84 -2.61 2.52
N ALA A 261 19.82 -2.34 1.72
CA ALA A 261 19.63 -1.06 1.03
C ALA A 261 19.46 0.09 2.02
N ALA A 262 18.67 -0.10 3.08
CA ALA A 262 18.52 0.87 4.17
C ALA A 262 19.88 1.15 4.85
N LEU A 263 20.68 0.12 5.11
CA LEU A 263 22.02 0.26 5.67
C LEU A 263 22.95 1.03 4.71
N ALA A 264 22.88 0.79 3.41
CA ALA A 264 23.64 1.53 2.41
C ALA A 264 23.24 3.02 2.36
N MET A 265 21.95 3.32 2.42
CA MET A 265 21.45 4.69 2.51
C MET A 265 21.90 5.38 3.81
N TYR A 266 21.85 4.70 4.94
CA TYR A 266 22.33 5.20 6.23
C TYR A 266 23.84 5.51 6.18
N HIS A 267 24.67 4.60 5.66
CA HIS A 267 26.12 4.81 5.57
C HIS A 267 26.52 5.94 4.62
N THR A 268 25.69 6.24 3.66
CA THR A 268 25.92 7.33 2.68
C THR A 268 25.26 8.65 3.07
N ALA A 269 24.46 8.69 4.15
CA ALA A 269 23.80 9.89 4.65
C ALA A 269 24.85 10.93 5.13
N LYS A 270 24.51 12.23 5.00
CA LYS A 270 25.30 13.33 5.56
C LYS A 270 25.35 13.23 7.07
N ASP A 271 26.48 13.50 7.71
CA ASP A 271 26.66 13.35 9.17
C ASP A 271 25.63 14.17 9.97
N THR A 272 25.27 15.36 9.49
CA THR A 272 24.26 16.23 10.09
C THR A 272 22.85 15.63 10.12
N LYS A 273 22.51 14.72 9.17
CA LYS A 273 21.18 14.11 9.04
C LYS A 273 21.14 12.62 9.40
N LYS A 274 22.30 12.08 9.71
CA LYS A 274 22.47 10.61 9.91
C LYS A 274 21.61 10.05 11.04
N LYS A 275 21.43 10.80 12.14
CA LYS A 275 20.62 10.38 13.28
C LYS A 275 19.12 10.27 12.92
N VAL A 276 18.59 11.22 12.16
CA VAL A 276 17.18 11.22 11.73
C VAL A 276 16.96 10.13 10.69
N ALA A 277 17.87 10.03 9.69
CA ALA A 277 17.84 8.99 8.69
C ALA A 277 17.93 7.59 9.32
N ALA A 278 18.73 7.39 10.38
CA ALA A 278 18.84 6.13 11.09
C ALA A 278 17.49 5.66 11.65
N GLY A 279 16.75 6.54 12.35
CA GLY A 279 15.45 6.18 12.94
C GLY A 279 14.43 5.77 11.89
N LEU A 280 14.34 6.54 10.81
CA LEU A 280 13.43 6.24 9.68
C LEU A 280 13.80 4.91 9.00
N LEU A 281 15.06 4.77 8.59
CA LEU A 281 15.52 3.61 7.83
C LEU A 281 15.49 2.33 8.65
N LEU A 282 15.83 2.39 9.95
CA LEU A 282 15.79 1.25 10.86
C LEU A 282 14.34 0.77 11.08
N SER A 283 13.42 1.70 11.36
CA SER A 283 12.00 1.35 11.54
C SER A 283 11.41 0.70 10.28
N ALA A 284 11.71 1.25 9.10
CA ALA A 284 11.25 0.70 7.84
C ALA A 284 11.92 -0.65 7.50
N ALA A 285 13.21 -0.82 7.82
CA ALA A 285 13.93 -2.09 7.65
C ALA A 285 13.38 -3.20 8.56
N ILE A 286 13.02 -2.86 9.80
CA ILE A 286 12.38 -3.79 10.75
C ILE A 286 11.02 -4.23 10.20
N ALA A 287 10.19 -3.31 9.70
CA ALA A 287 8.90 -3.63 9.10
C ALA A 287 9.05 -4.57 7.88
N SER A 288 10.03 -4.30 7.02
CA SER A 288 10.35 -5.16 5.88
C SER A 288 10.82 -6.55 6.32
N PHE A 289 11.76 -6.63 7.27
CA PHE A 289 12.33 -7.89 7.72
C PHE A 289 11.30 -8.79 8.42
N PHE A 290 10.55 -8.27 9.39
CA PHE A 290 9.63 -9.09 10.19
C PHE A 290 8.33 -9.38 9.48
N ASN A 291 7.72 -8.38 8.85
CA ASN A 291 6.36 -8.48 8.31
C ASN A 291 6.32 -8.47 6.77
N GLY A 292 7.45 -8.22 6.07
CA GLY A 292 7.46 -8.05 4.63
C GLY A 292 6.77 -6.76 4.15
N VAL A 293 6.55 -5.77 5.04
CA VAL A 293 5.96 -4.46 4.66
C VAL A 293 7.07 -3.55 4.15
N THR A 294 7.15 -3.39 2.84
CA THR A 294 8.29 -2.72 2.17
C THR A 294 8.03 -1.25 1.85
N GLU A 295 6.76 -0.85 1.76
CA GLU A 295 6.34 0.47 1.33
C GLU A 295 6.94 1.62 2.16
N PRO A 296 7.08 1.55 3.50
CA PRO A 296 7.71 2.63 4.26
C PRO A 296 9.15 2.90 3.83
N LEU A 297 9.88 1.83 3.47
CA LEU A 297 11.25 1.95 2.98
C LEU A 297 11.28 2.39 1.52
N GLU A 298 10.52 1.76 0.66
CA GLU A 298 10.46 2.06 -0.78
C GLU A 298 10.00 3.50 -1.04
N PHE A 299 8.93 3.96 -0.38
CA PHE A 299 8.46 5.35 -0.51
C PHE A 299 9.48 6.38 0.01
N SER A 300 10.37 5.99 0.91
CA SER A 300 11.39 6.89 1.43
C SER A 300 12.39 7.33 0.36
N PHE A 301 12.64 6.50 -0.67
CA PHE A 301 13.64 6.82 -1.71
C PHE A 301 13.10 6.79 -3.15
N MET A 302 11.97 6.12 -3.45
CA MET A 302 11.50 5.96 -4.84
C MET A 302 11.23 7.28 -5.55
N PHE A 303 10.75 8.30 -4.84
CA PHE A 303 10.47 9.62 -5.42
C PHE A 303 11.68 10.55 -5.40
N LEU A 304 12.64 10.30 -4.52
CA LEU A 304 13.88 11.07 -4.41
C LEU A 304 14.93 10.57 -5.42
N ALA A 305 14.96 9.27 -5.65
CA ALA A 305 15.91 8.57 -6.51
C ALA A 305 15.23 7.52 -7.40
N PRO A 306 14.41 7.91 -8.39
CA PRO A 306 13.64 6.97 -9.21
C PRO A 306 14.50 5.93 -9.95
N ALA A 307 15.72 6.31 -10.37
CA ALA A 307 16.64 5.38 -11.01
C ALA A 307 17.12 4.28 -10.04
N LEU A 308 17.35 4.62 -8.77
CA LEU A 308 17.70 3.65 -7.72
C LEU A 308 16.53 2.70 -7.46
N TYR A 309 15.29 3.22 -7.52
CA TYR A 309 14.10 2.41 -7.43
C TYR A 309 13.94 1.45 -8.63
N GLY A 310 14.26 1.89 -9.83
CA GLY A 310 14.33 1.02 -11.02
C GLY A 310 15.34 -0.12 -10.86
N ILE A 311 16.50 0.15 -10.26
CA ILE A 311 17.50 -0.87 -9.93
C ILE A 311 16.94 -1.86 -8.90
N HIS A 312 16.23 -1.40 -7.87
CA HIS A 312 15.55 -2.26 -6.91
C HIS A 312 14.55 -3.19 -7.60
N ALA A 313 13.74 -2.68 -8.53
CA ALA A 313 12.80 -3.50 -9.29
C ALA A 313 13.50 -4.60 -10.12
N VAL A 314 14.62 -4.26 -10.77
CA VAL A 314 15.45 -5.23 -11.53
C VAL A 314 16.04 -6.29 -10.59
N LEU A 315 16.61 -5.90 -9.46
CA LEU A 315 17.17 -6.83 -8.48
C LEU A 315 16.10 -7.77 -7.90
N THR A 316 14.88 -7.26 -7.68
CA THR A 316 13.75 -8.10 -7.26
C THR A 316 13.39 -9.12 -8.34
N GLY A 317 13.29 -8.70 -9.60
CA GLY A 317 13.05 -9.62 -10.72
C GLY A 317 14.12 -10.72 -10.82
N ILE A 318 15.39 -10.36 -10.66
CA ILE A 318 16.50 -11.34 -10.66
C ILE A 318 16.36 -12.31 -9.49
N SER A 319 16.08 -11.83 -8.27
CA SER A 319 15.87 -12.68 -7.09
C SER A 319 14.73 -13.67 -7.32
N MET A 320 13.60 -13.18 -7.85
CA MET A 320 12.43 -14.03 -8.17
C MET A 320 12.78 -15.12 -9.17
N ALA A 321 13.47 -14.77 -10.27
CA ALA A 321 13.88 -15.73 -11.29
C ALA A 321 14.86 -16.78 -10.74
N VAL A 322 15.88 -16.33 -10.00
CA VAL A 322 16.92 -17.22 -9.45
C VAL A 322 16.32 -18.19 -8.43
N VAL A 323 15.50 -17.71 -7.49
CA VAL A 323 14.88 -18.59 -6.49
C VAL A 323 13.90 -19.56 -7.16
N ALA A 324 13.18 -19.13 -8.19
CA ALA A 324 12.28 -20.00 -8.95
C ALA A 324 13.02 -21.15 -9.68
N MET A 325 14.29 -20.94 -10.09
CA MET A 325 15.15 -21.98 -10.69
C MET A 325 15.69 -23.00 -9.69
N LEU A 326 15.73 -22.64 -8.41
CA LEU A 326 16.26 -23.49 -7.35
C LEU A 326 15.14 -24.34 -6.74
N PRO A 327 15.44 -25.50 -6.14
CA PRO A 327 14.48 -26.31 -5.41
C PRO A 327 14.22 -25.68 -4.03
N VAL A 328 13.72 -24.47 -4.02
CA VAL A 328 13.47 -23.67 -2.82
C VAL A 328 12.10 -23.02 -2.92
N ARG A 329 11.18 -23.42 -2.03
CA ARG A 329 9.83 -22.88 -1.96
C ARG A 329 9.46 -22.52 -0.53
N ALA A 330 9.07 -21.27 -0.35
CA ALA A 330 8.42 -20.75 0.84
C ALA A 330 7.26 -19.86 0.40
N GLY A 331 6.22 -19.78 1.20
CA GLY A 331 5.06 -18.98 0.89
C GLY A 331 4.66 -18.09 2.07
N PHE A 332 3.77 -17.18 1.80
CA PHE A 332 3.20 -16.28 2.79
C PHE A 332 1.68 -16.23 2.63
N ASN A 333 1.01 -15.87 3.71
CA ASN A 333 -0.40 -15.49 3.67
C ASN A 333 -0.56 -13.96 3.50
N PHE A 334 0.42 -13.20 3.98
CA PHE A 334 0.42 -11.75 3.85
C PHE A 334 1.59 -11.24 3.00
N SER A 335 2.85 -11.44 3.43
CA SER A 335 4.02 -10.95 2.71
C SER A 335 5.31 -11.68 3.15
N ALA A 336 6.38 -11.52 2.37
CA ALA A 336 7.62 -12.27 2.50
C ALA A 336 8.53 -11.75 3.65
N GLY A 337 8.02 -11.76 4.88
CA GLY A 337 8.75 -11.44 6.09
C GLY A 337 9.10 -12.68 6.93
N LEU A 338 9.87 -12.47 7.99
CA LEU A 338 10.33 -13.53 8.91
C LEU A 338 9.15 -14.34 9.50
N ILE A 339 8.04 -13.67 9.82
CA ILE A 339 6.87 -14.31 10.42
C ILE A 339 6.30 -15.34 9.45
N ASP A 340 5.95 -14.93 8.23
CA ASP A 340 5.40 -15.83 7.21
C ASP A 340 6.42 -16.89 6.79
N TRP A 341 7.72 -16.56 6.72
CA TRP A 341 8.77 -17.52 6.43
C TRP A 341 8.79 -18.66 7.45
N ILE A 342 8.76 -18.36 8.76
CA ILE A 342 8.70 -19.37 9.81
C ILE A 342 7.41 -20.18 9.71
N LEU A 343 6.28 -19.54 9.50
CA LEU A 343 4.98 -20.20 9.39
C LEU A 343 4.92 -21.13 8.19
N SER A 344 5.60 -20.82 7.08
CA SER A 344 5.59 -21.61 5.86
C SER A 344 6.31 -22.97 5.95
N PHE A 345 7.11 -23.22 7.00
CA PHE A 345 7.87 -24.49 7.11
C PHE A 345 7.00 -25.76 7.14
N LYS A 346 5.76 -25.65 7.58
CA LYS A 346 4.82 -26.77 7.61
C LYS A 346 3.89 -26.80 6.39
N ALA A 347 3.98 -25.85 5.47
CA ALA A 347 3.13 -25.84 4.31
C ALA A 347 3.39 -27.04 3.40
N PRO A 348 2.36 -27.66 2.79
CA PRO A 348 2.51 -28.91 2.03
C PRO A 348 3.41 -28.78 0.80
N PHE A 349 3.54 -27.57 0.26
CA PHE A 349 4.40 -27.30 -0.91
C PHE A 349 5.69 -26.53 -0.56
N ALA A 350 6.03 -26.44 0.76
CA ALA A 350 7.31 -25.89 1.19
C ALA A 350 8.45 -26.83 0.80
N GLU A 351 9.50 -26.29 0.20
CA GLU A 351 10.68 -27.04 -0.23
C GLU A 351 11.94 -26.27 0.18
N ASN A 352 12.78 -26.89 1.01
CA ASN A 352 14.06 -26.33 1.47
C ASN A 352 14.02 -24.83 1.90
N PRO A 353 13.05 -24.37 2.70
CA PRO A 353 12.90 -22.94 3.02
C PRO A 353 14.13 -22.35 3.74
N LEU A 354 14.93 -23.16 4.44
CA LEU A 354 16.17 -22.71 5.08
C LEU A 354 17.22 -22.18 4.08
N MET A 355 17.18 -22.64 2.83
CA MET A 355 18.10 -22.17 1.78
C MET A 355 17.87 -20.67 1.44
N LEU A 356 16.72 -20.10 1.81
CA LEU A 356 16.47 -18.67 1.64
C LEU A 356 17.38 -17.80 2.53
N ILE A 357 17.96 -18.33 3.61
CA ILE A 357 18.91 -17.58 4.44
C ILE A 357 20.22 -17.31 3.69
N PRO A 358 21.01 -18.32 3.23
CA PRO A 358 22.23 -18.03 2.48
C PRO A 358 21.96 -17.26 1.17
N ILE A 359 20.87 -17.54 0.47
CA ILE A 359 20.47 -16.76 -0.71
C ILE A 359 20.19 -15.30 -0.32
N GLY A 360 19.45 -15.07 0.75
CA GLY A 360 19.14 -13.76 1.25
C GLY A 360 20.39 -12.97 1.67
N LEU A 361 21.36 -13.61 2.32
CA LEU A 361 22.63 -12.96 2.66
C LEU A 361 23.39 -12.50 1.41
N VAL A 362 23.43 -13.33 0.37
CA VAL A 362 24.04 -12.96 -0.92
C VAL A 362 23.29 -11.78 -1.56
N VAL A 363 21.95 -11.83 -1.60
CA VAL A 363 21.10 -10.74 -2.09
C VAL A 363 21.33 -9.47 -1.28
N GLY A 364 21.42 -9.57 0.05
CA GLY A 364 21.72 -8.43 0.93
C GLY A 364 23.06 -7.77 0.61
N VAL A 365 24.12 -8.56 0.42
CA VAL A 365 25.44 -8.04 0.01
C VAL A 365 25.36 -7.32 -1.33
N ILE A 366 24.68 -7.92 -2.33
CA ILE A 366 24.50 -7.33 -3.66
C ILE A 366 23.75 -6.00 -3.55
N TYR A 367 22.64 -5.95 -2.80
CA TYR A 367 21.88 -4.73 -2.58
C TYR A 367 22.72 -3.64 -1.91
N TYR A 368 23.46 -3.98 -0.85
CA TYR A 368 24.31 -3.02 -0.15
C TYR A 368 25.37 -2.41 -1.07
N LEU A 369 26.08 -3.26 -1.82
CA LEU A 369 27.15 -2.81 -2.70
C LEU A 369 26.63 -1.96 -3.86
N ILE A 370 25.55 -2.40 -4.53
CA ILE A 370 24.96 -1.68 -5.67
C ILE A 370 24.37 -0.35 -5.19
N PHE A 371 23.58 -0.35 -4.11
CA PHE A 371 22.97 0.87 -3.58
C PHE A 371 24.05 1.86 -3.17
N ARG A 372 25.04 1.43 -2.39
CA ARG A 372 26.14 2.30 -1.95
C ARG A 372 26.91 2.89 -3.15
N PHE A 373 27.26 2.05 -4.13
CA PHE A 373 27.97 2.48 -5.34
C PHE A 373 27.17 3.52 -6.13
N VAL A 374 25.90 3.22 -6.41
CA VAL A 374 25.04 4.08 -7.22
C VAL A 374 24.75 5.40 -6.51
N ILE A 375 24.45 5.37 -5.21
CA ILE A 375 24.18 6.57 -4.40
C ILE A 375 25.40 7.51 -4.42
N VAL A 376 26.59 6.97 -4.20
CA VAL A 376 27.82 7.80 -4.13
C VAL A 376 28.23 8.28 -5.52
N LYS A 377 28.29 7.37 -6.51
CA LYS A 377 28.77 7.69 -7.86
C LYS A 377 27.89 8.71 -8.59
N PHE A 378 26.58 8.61 -8.45
CA PHE A 378 25.63 9.50 -9.13
C PHE A 378 25.05 10.57 -8.21
N ASN A 379 25.62 10.71 -7.00
CA ASN A 379 25.16 11.68 -5.98
C ASN A 379 23.63 11.69 -5.80
N MET A 380 23.05 10.47 -5.70
CA MET A 380 21.60 10.32 -5.59
C MET A 380 21.08 10.86 -4.27
N LYS A 381 19.90 11.48 -4.32
CA LYS A 381 19.21 11.98 -3.15
C LYS A 381 18.44 10.81 -2.52
N THR A 382 18.87 10.42 -1.35
CA THR A 382 18.21 9.40 -0.51
C THR A 382 17.96 9.98 0.88
N PRO A 383 17.21 9.32 1.77
CA PRO A 383 17.05 9.81 3.14
C PRO A 383 18.38 10.18 3.79
N GLY A 384 18.49 11.41 4.28
CA GLY A 384 19.73 11.97 4.85
C GLY A 384 20.73 12.54 3.84
N ARG A 385 20.41 12.55 2.53
CA ARG A 385 21.21 13.18 1.46
C ARG A 385 20.49 14.30 0.71
N GLU A 386 19.34 14.74 1.21
CA GLU A 386 18.60 15.85 0.64
C GLU A 386 19.44 17.16 0.69
N ASP A 387 19.15 18.12 -0.23
CA ASP A 387 19.91 19.36 -0.36
C ASP A 387 19.65 20.39 0.76
N ASP A 388 18.71 20.12 1.67
CA ASP A 388 18.38 21.01 2.77
C ASP A 388 19.54 21.05 3.77
N ASP A 389 20.20 22.20 3.90
CA ASP A 389 21.34 22.43 4.81
C ASP A 389 20.94 22.65 6.28
N MET A 390 19.69 22.30 6.65
CA MET A 390 19.22 22.46 8.03
C MET A 390 19.60 21.27 8.90
N ASP A 391 20.21 21.56 10.03
CA ASP A 391 20.66 20.60 11.03
C ASP A 391 19.44 19.99 11.75
N GLU A 392 18.89 18.90 11.20
CA GLU A 392 17.76 18.16 11.79
C GLU A 392 18.16 17.34 13.06
N THR A 393 19.44 17.38 13.45
CA THR A 393 19.98 16.57 14.55
C THR A 393 19.51 16.99 15.94
N LYS A 394 18.83 18.14 16.06
CA LYS A 394 18.32 18.65 17.35
C LYS A 394 16.81 18.62 17.49
N VAL A 395 16.11 17.86 16.63
CA VAL A 395 14.64 17.82 16.65
C VAL A 395 14.13 16.82 17.67
N THR A 396 14.24 17.17 18.93
CA THR A 396 13.30 16.70 19.94
C THR A 396 12.40 17.89 20.22
N LEU A 397 11.10 17.75 19.92
CA LEU A 397 10.14 18.74 20.38
C LEU A 397 10.38 18.95 21.88
N SER A 398 10.64 20.18 22.27
CA SER A 398 10.90 20.55 23.67
C SER A 398 9.65 20.36 24.55
N ASN A 399 8.50 20.10 23.94
CA ASN A 399 7.22 19.95 24.60
C ASN A 399 6.37 18.88 23.85
N ASP A 400 5.65 18.04 24.58
CA ASP A 400 4.68 17.07 24.03
C ASP A 400 3.26 17.64 23.90
N ASN A 401 3.08 18.96 24.08
CA ASN A 401 1.82 19.64 23.87
C ASN A 401 1.60 19.94 22.37
N PHE A 402 1.16 18.95 21.64
CA PHE A 402 0.97 19.03 20.18
C PHE A 402 -0.05 20.08 19.75
N THR A 403 -1.06 20.34 20.58
CA THR A 403 -2.07 21.39 20.34
C THR A 403 -1.45 22.78 20.40
N GLU A 404 -0.59 23.05 21.38
CA GLU A 404 0.11 24.33 21.49
C GLU A 404 1.09 24.55 20.33
N ILE A 405 1.85 23.51 19.98
CA ILE A 405 2.76 23.56 18.81
C ILE A 405 1.97 23.86 17.55
N ALA A 406 0.85 23.16 17.32
CA ALA A 406 0.00 23.37 16.15
C ALA A 406 -0.57 24.81 16.11
N LYS A 407 -0.97 25.37 17.27
CA LYS A 407 -1.47 26.74 17.40
C LYS A 407 -0.41 27.77 17.04
N ILE A 408 0.79 27.65 17.60
CA ILE A 408 1.90 28.57 17.32
C ILE A 408 2.28 28.50 15.84
N VAL A 409 2.34 27.31 15.25
CA VAL A 409 2.62 27.13 13.82
C VAL A 409 1.51 27.75 12.97
N LEU A 410 0.23 27.57 13.31
CA LEU A 410 -0.90 28.14 12.60
C LEU A 410 -0.86 29.68 12.62
N GLU A 411 -0.60 30.26 13.78
CA GLU A 411 -0.44 31.72 13.92
C GLU A 411 0.77 32.21 13.11
N GLY A 412 1.88 31.45 13.11
CA GLY A 412 3.09 31.80 12.38
C GLY A 412 2.98 31.69 10.85
N VAL A 413 2.01 30.92 10.33
CA VAL A 413 1.75 30.86 8.88
C VAL A 413 0.68 31.88 8.43
N GLY A 414 0.19 32.77 9.32
CA GLY A 414 -0.80 33.78 8.98
C GLY A 414 -2.24 33.38 9.28
N GLY A 415 -2.45 32.38 10.14
CA GLY A 415 -3.76 31.92 10.56
C GLY A 415 -4.46 31.00 9.55
N LYS A 416 -5.66 30.51 9.92
CA LYS A 416 -6.40 29.53 9.12
C LYS A 416 -6.83 30.05 7.75
N GLU A 417 -7.07 31.34 7.61
CA GLU A 417 -7.49 31.97 6.36
C GLU A 417 -6.38 31.91 5.29
N ASN A 418 -5.12 31.87 5.73
CA ASN A 418 -3.94 31.76 4.84
C ASN A 418 -3.63 30.31 4.46
N VAL A 419 -4.13 29.33 5.17
CA VAL A 419 -3.90 27.89 4.89
C VAL A 419 -4.88 27.40 3.83
N ALA A 420 -4.35 26.90 2.71
CA ALA A 420 -5.13 26.30 1.62
C ALA A 420 -5.23 24.78 1.76
N SER A 421 -4.15 24.10 2.15
CA SER A 421 -4.17 22.67 2.43
C SER A 421 -3.12 22.27 3.48
N VAL A 422 -3.38 21.16 4.17
CA VAL A 422 -2.52 20.61 5.23
C VAL A 422 -2.25 19.15 4.94
N ASP A 423 -0.99 18.81 4.75
CA ASP A 423 -0.49 17.44 4.63
C ASP A 423 0.77 17.28 5.48
N ASN A 424 1.26 16.07 5.63
CA ASN A 424 2.54 15.80 6.30
C ASN A 424 3.27 14.63 5.62
N CYS A 425 4.58 14.66 5.68
CA CYS A 425 5.42 13.48 5.48
C CYS A 425 5.86 12.95 6.86
N ILE A 426 6.83 12.05 6.88
CA ILE A 426 7.26 11.36 8.11
C ILE A 426 7.84 12.33 9.17
N THR A 427 8.42 13.46 8.75
CA THR A 427 9.08 14.42 9.64
C THR A 427 8.62 15.86 9.48
N ARG A 428 7.83 16.19 8.47
CA ARG A 428 7.48 17.57 8.11
C ARG A 428 5.99 17.77 7.95
N LEU A 429 5.47 18.82 8.56
CA LEU A 429 4.16 19.37 8.25
C LEU A 429 4.27 20.16 6.94
N ARG A 430 3.47 19.82 5.95
CA ARG A 430 3.42 20.44 4.63
C ARG A 430 2.16 21.26 4.48
N LEU A 431 2.33 22.56 4.30
CA LEU A 431 1.24 23.52 4.20
C LEU A 431 1.24 24.15 2.81
N GLU A 432 0.10 24.18 2.15
CA GLU A 432 -0.13 25.09 1.04
C GLU A 432 -0.77 26.36 1.61
N ILE A 433 -0.22 27.51 1.25
CA ILE A 433 -0.64 28.83 1.75
C ILE A 433 -1.02 29.74 0.58
N LYS A 434 -1.90 30.71 0.86
CA LYS A 434 -2.37 31.68 -0.13
C LYS A 434 -1.39 32.84 -0.30
N ASP A 435 -0.85 33.34 0.81
CA ASP A 435 0.05 34.48 0.85
C ASP A 435 1.29 34.20 1.72
N TYR A 436 2.46 34.12 1.07
CA TYR A 436 3.72 33.81 1.72
C TYR A 436 4.29 34.97 2.54
N THR A 437 3.80 36.21 2.33
CA THR A 437 4.26 37.40 3.07
C THR A 437 3.80 37.38 4.52
N GLN A 438 2.73 36.64 4.83
CA GLN A 438 2.18 36.49 6.19
C GLN A 438 2.93 35.45 7.04
N VAL A 439 3.93 34.78 6.48
CA VAL A 439 4.65 33.71 7.18
C VAL A 439 5.76 34.29 8.06
N ASP A 440 5.60 34.18 9.36
CA ASP A 440 6.59 34.51 10.39
C ASP A 440 7.39 33.28 10.84
N GLU A 441 8.56 33.09 10.25
CA GLU A 441 9.42 31.95 10.61
C GLU A 441 9.94 31.99 12.05
N LYS A 442 10.13 33.18 12.63
CA LYS A 442 10.60 33.30 14.02
C LYS A 442 9.53 32.78 14.96
N LYS A 443 8.26 33.12 14.69
CA LYS A 443 7.13 32.63 15.44
C LYS A 443 6.97 31.12 15.29
N ILE A 444 7.07 30.59 14.09
CA ILE A 444 7.02 29.13 13.87
C ILE A 444 8.13 28.42 14.65
N LYS A 445 9.34 28.94 14.62
CA LYS A 445 10.49 28.36 15.34
C LYS A 445 10.33 28.43 16.86
N SER A 446 9.58 29.39 17.40
CA SER A 446 9.31 29.46 18.85
C SER A 446 8.47 28.29 19.37
N ALA A 447 7.78 27.54 18.48
CA ALA A 447 7.11 26.30 18.83
C ALA A 447 8.07 25.13 19.14
N GLY A 448 9.39 25.34 19.09
CA GLY A 448 10.40 24.30 19.32
C GLY A 448 10.58 23.36 18.13
N VAL A 449 10.12 23.75 16.93
CA VAL A 449 10.32 23.01 15.70
C VAL A 449 11.73 23.21 15.15
N ALA A 450 12.27 22.24 14.40
CA ALA A 450 13.66 22.28 13.92
C ALA A 450 13.90 23.34 12.87
N GLY A 451 12.89 23.68 12.05
CA GLY A 451 13.03 24.65 11.00
C GLY A 451 11.82 24.80 10.13
N VAL A 452 11.91 25.82 9.25
CA VAL A 452 10.89 26.14 8.26
C VAL A 452 11.55 26.22 6.90
N ILE A 453 10.99 25.54 5.91
CA ILE A 453 11.43 25.55 4.53
C ILE A 453 10.31 26.12 3.67
N ARG A 454 10.65 26.96 2.70
CA ARG A 454 9.73 27.54 1.71
C ARG A 454 10.08 27.04 0.31
N PRO A 455 9.57 25.89 -0.13
CA PRO A 455 9.91 25.36 -1.46
C PRO A 455 9.37 26.22 -2.61
N SER A 456 8.31 26.98 -2.37
CA SER A 456 7.71 27.90 -3.34
C SER A 456 6.98 29.04 -2.62
N LYS A 457 6.45 30.00 -3.39
CA LYS A 457 5.60 31.08 -2.87
C LYS A 457 4.26 30.62 -2.28
N THR A 458 3.88 29.38 -2.52
CA THR A 458 2.60 28.83 -2.05
C THR A 458 2.78 27.63 -1.12
N ALA A 459 4.02 27.26 -0.76
CA ALA A 459 4.28 26.09 0.06
C ALA A 459 5.23 26.40 1.20
N VAL A 460 4.85 25.97 2.40
CA VAL A 460 5.66 26.01 3.63
C VAL A 460 5.79 24.59 4.19
N GLN A 461 6.99 24.21 4.60
CA GLN A 461 7.24 22.95 5.29
C GLN A 461 7.85 23.25 6.65
N VAL A 462 7.21 22.76 7.70
CA VAL A 462 7.70 22.90 9.08
C VAL A 462 8.29 21.56 9.53
N ILE A 463 9.55 21.56 9.92
CA ILE A 463 10.28 20.35 10.32
C ILE A 463 9.97 20.07 11.79
N ILE A 464 9.22 19.00 12.04
CA ILE A 464 8.72 18.63 13.37
C ILE A 464 9.40 17.35 13.92
N GLY A 465 9.85 16.47 13.01
CA GLY A 465 10.39 15.16 13.36
C GLY A 465 9.33 14.05 13.38
N THR A 466 9.64 12.92 14.01
CA THR A 466 8.82 11.69 13.97
C THR A 466 7.43 11.84 14.58
N LYS A 467 7.20 12.86 15.39
CA LYS A 467 5.90 13.17 16.02
C LYS A 467 5.00 14.06 15.15
N VAL A 468 5.37 14.30 13.90
CA VAL A 468 4.66 15.21 12.99
C VAL A 468 3.19 14.86 12.78
N GLN A 469 2.83 13.58 12.80
CA GLN A 469 1.45 13.15 12.63
C GLN A 469 0.53 13.75 13.71
N PHE A 470 0.95 13.70 14.97
CA PHE A 470 0.18 14.26 16.09
C PHE A 470 -0.02 15.76 15.96
N VAL A 471 1.02 16.49 15.55
CA VAL A 471 0.92 17.94 15.31
C VAL A 471 0.03 18.25 14.10
N ALA A 472 0.12 17.45 13.04
CA ALA A 472 -0.70 17.62 11.84
C ALA A 472 -2.18 17.40 12.13
N ASP A 473 -2.51 16.42 12.97
CA ASP A 473 -3.88 16.13 13.35
C ASP A 473 -4.49 17.28 14.19
N GLU A 474 -3.72 17.83 15.14
CA GLU A 474 -4.13 19.00 15.89
C GLU A 474 -4.24 20.25 15.00
N PHE A 475 -3.29 20.46 14.09
CA PHE A 475 -3.31 21.56 13.14
C PHE A 475 -4.56 21.52 12.25
N LYS A 476 -4.92 20.34 11.73
CA LYS A 476 -6.15 20.13 10.95
C LYS A 476 -7.40 20.45 11.74
N LYS A 477 -7.45 20.15 13.05
CA LYS A 477 -8.57 20.51 13.94
C LYS A 477 -8.70 22.03 14.07
N LEU A 478 -7.59 22.74 14.18
CA LEU A 478 -7.58 24.20 14.31
C LEU A 478 -7.94 24.93 13.00
N CYS A 479 -7.75 24.28 11.85
CA CYS A 479 -8.14 24.83 10.54
C CYS A 479 -9.61 24.60 10.17
N LYS A 480 -10.29 23.67 10.85
CA LYS A 480 -11.74 23.46 10.71
C LYS A 480 -12.52 24.56 11.42
#